data_97ec9a90f41239dc4534eb08eb6ab4dd
#
_entry.id   97ec9a90f41239dc4534eb08eb6ab4dd
#
_cell.length_a   1.000
_cell.length_b   1.000
_cell.length_c   1.000
_cell.angle_alpha   90.00
_cell.angle_beta   90.00
_cell.angle_gamma   90.00
#
_symmetry.space_group_name_H-M   'P 1'
#
loop_
_entity.id
_entity.type
_entity.pdbx_description
1 polymer ?
#
loop_
_entity_poly.entity_id
_entity_poly.type
_entity_poly.pdbx_seq_one_letter_code
_entity_poly.pdbx_strand_id
1 'polypeptide(L)'
;EWLPMSQRRSLLSSPDRAVRRAAFDGGNAAWEDVIDVNAAAMNAIAGTRLSLNQHRGIDNFLDVALYQAKISRASLDAMFAAIHARRHVAQKILQIKAQAQGTTGVAWYDLEAPLPTADVENASLSWDAGKAQVHDAFAKSYPDLASFTGAAYDKNWIEWEPRVGKRPGAFCTGSLLTMEPRVYMTFNGSSGDVRTLAHELGHAFHHHILQKTRPFGHLYPMTLAESASTFAEMILTDGQLNDPNLSDAQRLAILDTETGNGAVFLTDLPVRFEF
;
A
#
# COMPACT_ATOMS: atom_id res chain seq x y z
N GLU A 1 1.33 27.00 9.07
CA GLU A 1 2.53 26.23 9.46
C GLU A 1 3.12 25.54 8.23
N TRP A 2 4.47 25.57 8.12
CA TRP A 2 5.17 24.86 7.04
C TRP A 2 5.49 23.46 7.49
N LEU A 3 4.98 22.45 6.76
CA LEU A 3 5.20 21.04 7.04
C LEU A 3 5.91 20.35 5.86
N PRO A 4 6.78 19.37 6.10
CA PRO A 4 7.37 18.58 5.03
C PRO A 4 6.31 17.85 4.22
N MET A 5 6.51 17.76 2.89
CA MET A 5 5.59 17.05 1.99
C MET A 5 5.35 15.59 2.42
N SER A 6 6.31 14.97 3.08
CA SER A 6 6.19 13.60 3.64
C SER A 6 5.08 13.46 4.70
N GLN A 7 4.72 14.55 5.38
CA GLN A 7 3.65 14.54 6.39
C GLN A 7 2.25 14.75 5.80
N ARG A 8 2.16 15.16 4.53
CA ARG A 8 0.87 15.41 3.85
C ARG A 8 -0.06 14.20 3.92
N ARG A 9 0.48 13.00 3.72
CA ARG A 9 -0.32 11.78 3.67
C ARG A 9 -1.05 11.51 5.00
N SER A 10 -0.37 11.65 6.12
CA SER A 10 -0.98 11.47 7.44
C SER A 10 -2.05 12.51 7.74
N LEU A 11 -1.90 13.75 7.22
CA LEU A 11 -2.91 14.80 7.36
C LEU A 11 -4.16 14.53 6.51
N LEU A 12 -4.03 13.82 5.37
CA LEU A 12 -5.18 13.41 4.55
C LEU A 12 -6.04 12.33 5.22
N SER A 13 -5.52 11.64 6.23
CA SER A 13 -6.26 10.67 7.04
C SER A 13 -6.84 11.30 8.34
N SER A 14 -6.73 12.62 8.51
CA SER A 14 -7.30 13.31 9.69
C SER A 14 -8.83 13.17 9.73
N PRO A 15 -9.44 13.00 10.92
CA PRO A 15 -10.90 13.05 11.05
C PRO A 15 -11.46 14.44 10.71
N ASP A 16 -10.67 15.50 10.91
CA ASP A 16 -11.07 16.88 10.58
C ASP A 16 -10.94 17.15 9.08
N ARG A 17 -12.08 17.40 8.42
CA ARG A 17 -12.16 17.70 6.99
C ARG A 17 -11.42 18.98 6.61
N ALA A 18 -11.37 19.99 7.48
CA ALA A 18 -10.66 21.22 7.21
C ALA A 18 -9.14 21.01 7.15
N VAL A 19 -8.61 20.15 8.03
CA VAL A 19 -7.20 19.72 8.01
C VAL A 19 -6.88 18.95 6.72
N ARG A 20 -7.72 18.01 6.32
CA ARG A 20 -7.53 17.25 5.07
C ARG A 20 -7.51 18.18 3.86
N ARG A 21 -8.48 19.10 3.78
CA ARG A 21 -8.54 20.07 2.70
C ARG A 21 -7.33 21.00 2.66
N ALA A 22 -6.91 21.53 3.80
CA ALA A 22 -5.72 22.37 3.89
C ALA A 22 -4.45 21.63 3.46
N ALA A 23 -4.30 20.34 3.85
CA ALA A 23 -3.20 19.51 3.42
C ALA A 23 -3.20 19.24 1.91
N PHE A 24 -4.38 19.08 1.31
CA PHE A 24 -4.54 18.90 -0.13
C PHE A 24 -4.18 20.18 -0.90
N ASP A 25 -4.77 21.31 -0.52
CA ASP A 25 -4.58 22.60 -1.19
C ASP A 25 -3.11 23.06 -1.05
N GLY A 26 -2.55 22.99 0.17
CA GLY A 26 -1.16 23.37 0.42
C GLY A 26 -0.14 22.47 -0.29
N GLY A 27 -0.42 21.17 -0.36
CA GLY A 27 0.44 20.25 -1.11
C GLY A 27 0.39 20.49 -2.62
N ASN A 28 -0.77 20.83 -3.18
CA ASN A 28 -0.88 21.17 -4.60
C ASN A 28 -0.15 22.48 -4.91
N ALA A 29 -0.31 23.51 -4.09
CA ALA A 29 0.41 24.77 -4.24
C ALA A 29 1.94 24.57 -4.20
N ALA A 30 2.45 23.70 -3.31
CA ALA A 30 3.87 23.38 -3.26
C ALA A 30 4.41 22.66 -4.52
N TRP A 31 3.55 21.92 -5.23
CA TRP A 31 3.93 21.32 -6.51
C TRP A 31 4.03 22.34 -7.65
N GLU A 32 3.28 23.44 -7.61
CA GLU A 32 3.31 24.50 -8.63
C GLU A 32 4.71 25.12 -8.75
N ASP A 33 5.44 25.24 -7.65
CA ASP A 33 6.80 25.80 -7.62
C ASP A 33 7.83 25.00 -8.42
N VAL A 34 7.57 23.71 -8.66
CA VAL A 34 8.50 22.77 -9.30
C VAL A 34 7.92 22.10 -10.55
N ILE A 35 6.75 22.50 -11.00
CA ILE A 35 6.01 21.83 -12.08
C ILE A 35 6.80 21.82 -13.40
N ASP A 36 7.43 22.92 -13.78
CA ASP A 36 8.18 23.03 -15.03
C ASP A 36 9.41 22.11 -15.06
N VAL A 37 10.13 22.04 -13.92
CA VAL A 37 11.29 21.16 -13.78
C VAL A 37 10.86 19.70 -13.84
N ASN A 38 9.77 19.34 -13.16
CA ASN A 38 9.22 17.99 -13.19
C ASN A 38 8.71 17.62 -14.58
N ALA A 39 8.00 18.53 -15.27
CA ALA A 39 7.54 18.30 -16.64
C ALA A 39 8.72 18.08 -17.60
N ALA A 40 9.78 18.89 -17.51
CA ALA A 40 10.98 18.74 -18.32
C ALA A 40 11.67 17.37 -18.04
N ALA A 41 11.77 16.97 -16.77
CA ALA A 41 12.35 15.69 -16.39
C ALA A 41 11.52 14.50 -16.92
N MET A 42 10.19 14.54 -16.78
CA MET A 42 9.30 13.51 -17.33
C MET A 42 9.41 13.40 -18.84
N ASN A 43 9.43 14.53 -19.56
CA ASN A 43 9.59 14.55 -21.02
C ASN A 43 10.95 14.00 -21.45
N ALA A 44 12.03 14.32 -20.74
CA ALA A 44 13.36 13.80 -21.04
C ALA A 44 13.44 12.27 -20.83
N ILE A 45 12.85 11.76 -19.74
CA ILE A 45 12.78 10.32 -19.46
C ILE A 45 11.95 9.60 -20.52
N ALA A 46 10.78 10.12 -20.85
CA ALA A 46 9.91 9.53 -21.87
C ALA A 46 10.56 9.56 -23.25
N GLY A 47 11.12 10.69 -23.66
CA GLY A 47 11.83 10.84 -24.94
C GLY A 47 13.02 9.90 -25.07
N THR A 48 13.85 9.78 -24.03
CA THR A 48 14.97 8.84 -24.01
C THR A 48 14.48 7.40 -24.15
N ARG A 49 13.40 7.03 -23.44
CA ARG A 49 12.82 5.68 -23.52
C ARG A 49 12.27 5.38 -24.92
N LEU A 50 11.57 6.33 -25.54
CA LEU A 50 11.06 6.18 -26.89
C LEU A 50 12.19 6.01 -27.91
N SER A 51 13.26 6.82 -27.83
CA SER A 51 14.42 6.69 -28.69
C SER A 51 15.11 5.33 -28.54
N LEU A 52 15.31 4.86 -27.30
CA LEU A 52 15.88 3.53 -27.05
C LEU A 52 14.99 2.41 -27.60
N ASN A 53 13.67 2.51 -27.45
CA ASN A 53 12.73 1.53 -27.98
C ASN A 53 12.79 1.47 -29.50
N GLN A 54 12.84 2.63 -30.17
CA GLN A 54 13.01 2.72 -31.63
C GLN A 54 14.28 2.01 -32.11
N HIS A 55 15.43 2.29 -31.46
CA HIS A 55 16.72 1.62 -31.80
C HIS A 55 16.69 0.11 -31.51
N ARG A 56 15.85 -0.36 -30.62
CA ARG A 56 15.67 -1.79 -30.30
C ARG A 56 14.64 -2.49 -31.15
N GLY A 57 13.98 -1.78 -32.08
CA GLY A 57 12.86 -2.34 -32.87
C GLY A 57 11.63 -2.66 -32.05
N ILE A 58 11.36 -1.90 -30.98
CA ILE A 58 10.20 -2.06 -30.12
C ILE A 58 9.15 -1.03 -30.56
N ASP A 59 8.08 -1.51 -31.14
CA ASP A 59 7.03 -0.67 -31.73
C ASP A 59 6.01 -0.17 -30.71
N ASN A 60 5.78 -0.92 -29.63
CA ASN A 60 4.81 -0.55 -28.61
C ASN A 60 5.51 -0.34 -27.26
N PHE A 61 5.24 0.79 -26.61
CA PHE A 61 5.85 1.15 -25.32
C PHE A 61 5.53 0.15 -24.20
N LEU A 62 4.41 -0.59 -24.29
CA LEU A 62 4.06 -1.61 -23.31
C LEU A 62 4.83 -2.92 -23.45
N ASP A 63 5.46 -3.20 -24.61
CA ASP A 63 6.12 -4.49 -24.85
C ASP A 63 7.25 -4.78 -23.85
N VAL A 64 8.02 -3.76 -23.49
CA VAL A 64 9.07 -3.90 -22.48
C VAL A 64 8.46 -4.20 -21.10
N ALA A 65 7.39 -3.50 -20.73
CA ALA A 65 6.71 -3.69 -19.45
C ALA A 65 6.06 -5.08 -19.37
N LEU A 66 5.39 -5.53 -20.41
CA LEU A 66 4.80 -6.87 -20.50
C LEU A 66 5.85 -7.97 -20.41
N TYR A 67 6.98 -7.80 -21.11
CA TYR A 67 8.09 -8.74 -21.03
C TYR A 67 8.66 -8.83 -19.61
N GLN A 68 8.87 -7.70 -18.94
CA GLN A 68 9.36 -7.65 -17.56
C GLN A 68 8.35 -8.21 -16.58
N ALA A 69 7.06 -7.92 -16.78
CA ALA A 69 5.96 -8.43 -15.96
C ALA A 69 5.66 -9.92 -16.17
N LYS A 70 6.21 -10.51 -17.26
CA LYS A 70 5.96 -11.92 -17.65
C LYS A 70 4.48 -12.23 -17.90
N ILE A 71 3.74 -11.27 -18.42
CA ILE A 71 2.35 -11.44 -18.84
C ILE A 71 2.18 -11.15 -20.34
N SER A 72 1.16 -11.75 -20.94
CA SER A 72 0.80 -11.47 -22.32
C SER A 72 -0.03 -10.19 -22.44
N ARG A 73 -0.06 -9.60 -23.64
CA ARG A 73 -0.98 -8.50 -23.94
C ARG A 73 -2.44 -8.93 -23.72
N ALA A 74 -2.82 -10.14 -24.11
CA ALA A 74 -4.16 -10.66 -23.90
C ALA A 74 -4.52 -10.76 -22.41
N SER A 75 -3.57 -11.12 -21.54
CA SER A 75 -3.79 -11.13 -20.09
C SER A 75 -4.03 -9.72 -19.53
N LEU A 76 -3.24 -8.74 -19.99
CA LEU A 76 -3.42 -7.33 -19.60
C LEU A 76 -4.80 -6.82 -20.04
N ASP A 77 -5.16 -7.04 -21.30
CA ASP A 77 -6.44 -6.58 -21.87
C ASP A 77 -7.64 -7.23 -21.15
N ALA A 78 -7.56 -8.53 -20.84
CA ALA A 78 -8.59 -9.24 -20.07
C ALA A 78 -8.74 -8.70 -18.65
N MET A 79 -7.62 -8.37 -17.98
CA MET A 79 -7.62 -7.76 -16.65
C MET A 79 -8.32 -6.40 -16.68
N PHE A 80 -7.97 -5.52 -17.62
CA PHE A 80 -8.62 -4.21 -17.75
C PHE A 80 -10.10 -4.33 -18.12
N ALA A 81 -10.47 -5.26 -19.00
CA ALA A 81 -11.88 -5.52 -19.32
C ALA A 81 -12.68 -5.93 -18.06
N ALA A 82 -12.12 -6.78 -17.21
CA ALA A 82 -12.75 -7.18 -15.96
C ALA A 82 -12.87 -6.00 -14.97
N ILE A 83 -11.83 -5.17 -14.84
CA ILE A 83 -11.81 -3.97 -14.00
C ILE A 83 -12.92 -3.00 -14.46
N HIS A 84 -12.98 -2.67 -15.74
CA HIS A 84 -13.99 -1.77 -16.31
C HIS A 84 -15.42 -2.29 -16.09
N ALA A 85 -15.64 -3.59 -16.25
CA ALA A 85 -16.94 -4.20 -16.01
C ALA A 85 -17.38 -4.09 -14.53
N ARG A 86 -16.44 -3.98 -13.61
CA ARG A 86 -16.69 -3.93 -12.16
C ARG A 86 -16.53 -2.56 -11.51
N ARG A 87 -16.17 -1.51 -12.25
CA ARG A 87 -15.98 -0.15 -11.72
C ARG A 87 -17.16 0.40 -10.92
N HIS A 88 -18.38 -0.04 -11.24
CA HIS A 88 -19.60 0.34 -10.52
C HIS A 88 -19.57 -0.07 -9.04
N VAL A 89 -18.82 -1.12 -8.67
CA VAL A 89 -18.63 -1.54 -7.28
C VAL A 89 -17.88 -0.47 -6.50
N ALA A 90 -16.76 0.00 -7.05
CA ALA A 90 -15.98 1.08 -6.44
C ALA A 90 -16.79 2.39 -6.35
N GLN A 91 -17.55 2.73 -7.39
CA GLN A 91 -18.46 3.89 -7.36
C GLN A 91 -19.48 3.79 -6.22
N LYS A 92 -20.04 2.59 -5.99
CA LYS A 92 -20.96 2.36 -4.87
C LYS A 92 -20.27 2.52 -3.51
N ILE A 93 -19.04 2.00 -3.36
CA ILE A 93 -18.24 2.17 -2.14
C ILE A 93 -18.02 3.66 -1.85
N LEU A 94 -17.60 4.44 -2.84
CA LEU A 94 -17.41 5.88 -2.71
C LEU A 94 -18.72 6.63 -2.38
N GLN A 95 -19.84 6.21 -2.96
CA GLN A 95 -21.16 6.77 -2.62
C GLN A 95 -21.54 6.51 -1.16
N ILE A 96 -21.33 5.27 -0.67
CA ILE A 96 -21.58 4.92 0.74
C ILE A 96 -20.68 5.77 1.66
N LYS A 97 -19.39 5.92 1.32
CA LYS A 97 -18.46 6.77 2.07
C LYS A 97 -18.90 8.24 2.09
N ALA A 98 -19.33 8.79 0.96
CA ALA A 98 -19.87 10.14 0.88
C ALA A 98 -21.10 10.32 1.78
N GLN A 99 -22.04 9.38 1.75
CA GLN A 99 -23.23 9.41 2.60
C GLN A 99 -22.85 9.37 4.09
N ALA A 100 -21.93 8.49 4.49
CA ALA A 100 -21.45 8.41 5.86
C ALA A 100 -20.76 9.70 6.33
N GLN A 101 -20.10 10.43 5.43
CA GLN A 101 -19.49 11.73 5.71
C GLN A 101 -20.46 12.91 5.59
N GLY A 102 -21.74 12.67 5.27
CA GLY A 102 -22.73 13.74 5.07
C GLY A 102 -22.46 14.63 3.85
N THR A 103 -21.82 14.10 2.80
CA THR A 103 -21.45 14.83 1.58
C THR A 103 -22.17 14.24 0.36
N THR A 104 -22.27 15.01 -0.73
CA THR A 104 -22.86 14.55 -2.00
C THR A 104 -21.91 13.74 -2.86
N GLY A 105 -20.61 13.75 -2.53
CA GLY A 105 -19.55 13.00 -3.21
C GLY A 105 -18.26 13.05 -2.41
N VAL A 106 -17.33 12.16 -2.71
CA VAL A 106 -16.02 12.11 -2.07
C VAL A 106 -15.05 13.01 -2.81
N ALA A 107 -14.54 14.05 -2.15
CA ALA A 107 -13.45 14.87 -2.69
C ALA A 107 -12.12 14.11 -2.59
N TRP A 108 -11.11 14.51 -3.38
CA TRP A 108 -9.78 13.91 -3.34
C TRP A 108 -9.17 13.86 -1.92
N TYR A 109 -9.42 14.88 -1.12
CA TYR A 109 -8.95 14.96 0.27
C TYR A 109 -9.84 14.17 1.25
N ASP A 110 -10.95 13.59 0.81
CA ASP A 110 -11.85 12.77 1.62
C ASP A 110 -11.68 11.26 1.36
N LEU A 111 -10.85 10.86 0.40
CA LEU A 111 -10.66 9.44 0.04
C LEU A 111 -10.12 8.61 1.22
N GLU A 112 -9.14 9.14 1.95
CA GLU A 112 -8.52 8.48 3.11
C GLU A 112 -9.18 8.89 4.45
N ALA A 113 -10.26 9.68 4.41
CA ALA A 113 -10.96 10.10 5.63
C ALA A 113 -11.54 8.89 6.36
N PRO A 114 -11.37 8.78 7.69
CA PRO A 114 -12.01 7.74 8.48
C PRO A 114 -13.54 7.94 8.46
N LEU A 115 -14.27 6.85 8.64
CA LEU A 115 -15.71 6.94 8.86
C LEU A 115 -16.01 7.68 10.18
N PRO A 116 -17.05 8.53 10.24
CA PRO A 116 -17.43 9.25 11.44
C PRO A 116 -18.17 8.30 12.42
N THR A 117 -17.43 7.35 12.98
CA THR A 117 -17.94 6.43 14.01
C THR A 117 -17.58 6.98 15.39
N ALA A 118 -18.57 7.11 16.26
CA ALA A 118 -18.46 7.81 17.54
C ALA A 118 -17.46 7.18 18.55
N ASP A 119 -17.05 5.92 18.35
CA ASP A 119 -16.33 5.13 19.36
C ASP A 119 -14.96 4.60 18.90
N VAL A 120 -14.45 5.04 17.77
CA VAL A 120 -13.05 4.73 17.41
C VAL A 120 -12.16 5.73 18.14
N GLU A 121 -11.90 5.48 19.41
CA GLU A 121 -10.76 6.11 20.07
C GLU A 121 -9.53 5.82 19.19
N ASN A 122 -8.89 6.86 18.71
CA ASN A 122 -7.57 6.80 18.09
C ASN A 122 -6.52 6.42 19.16
N ALA A 123 -6.71 5.31 19.85
CA ALA A 123 -5.73 4.78 20.78
C ALA A 123 -4.52 4.35 19.94
N SER A 124 -3.46 5.15 20.01
CA SER A 124 -2.19 4.77 19.39
C SER A 124 -1.71 3.47 20.02
N LEU A 125 -1.54 2.44 19.18
CA LEU A 125 -1.01 1.15 19.58
C LEU A 125 0.49 1.27 19.87
N SER A 126 0.94 0.64 20.96
CA SER A 126 2.38 0.47 21.16
C SER A 126 2.96 -0.47 20.10
N TRP A 127 4.27 -0.37 19.86
CA TRP A 127 4.98 -1.30 18.98
C TRP A 127 4.76 -2.76 19.39
N ASP A 128 4.82 -3.08 20.67
CA ASP A 128 4.61 -4.43 21.18
C ASP A 128 3.18 -4.93 20.95
N ALA A 129 2.17 -4.06 21.12
CA ALA A 129 0.79 -4.41 20.80
C ALA A 129 0.57 -4.65 19.30
N GLY A 130 1.19 -3.83 18.44
CA GLY A 130 1.16 -4.03 16.99
C GLY A 130 1.80 -5.34 16.56
N LYS A 131 2.98 -5.67 17.11
CA LYS A 131 3.64 -6.97 16.89
C LYS A 131 2.76 -8.14 17.30
N ALA A 132 2.14 -8.05 18.48
CA ALA A 132 1.28 -9.10 18.99
C ALA A 132 0.06 -9.32 18.07
N GLN A 133 -0.60 -8.25 17.63
CA GLN A 133 -1.73 -8.37 16.70
C GLN A 133 -1.37 -9.11 15.41
N VAL A 134 -0.24 -8.75 14.78
CA VAL A 134 0.21 -9.40 13.55
C VAL A 134 0.57 -10.86 13.80
N HIS A 135 1.37 -11.13 14.83
CA HIS A 135 1.79 -12.48 15.16
C HIS A 135 0.60 -13.40 15.48
N ASP A 136 -0.35 -12.93 16.30
CA ASP A 136 -1.50 -13.73 16.72
C ASP A 136 -2.45 -14.03 15.54
N ALA A 137 -2.64 -13.05 14.65
CA ALA A 137 -3.41 -13.28 13.42
C ALA A 137 -2.75 -14.33 12.53
N PHE A 138 -1.43 -14.24 12.34
CA PHE A 138 -0.67 -15.21 11.56
C PHE A 138 -0.69 -16.59 12.19
N ALA A 139 -0.55 -16.69 13.52
CA ALA A 139 -0.55 -17.97 14.25
C ALA A 139 -1.86 -18.75 14.09
N LYS A 140 -2.99 -18.05 13.98
CA LYS A 140 -4.30 -18.68 13.77
C LYS A 140 -4.46 -19.33 12.40
N SER A 141 -3.90 -18.72 11.35
CA SER A 141 -4.16 -19.08 9.95
C SER A 141 -2.95 -19.68 9.24
N TYR A 142 -1.73 -19.27 9.60
CA TYR A 142 -0.52 -19.72 8.96
C TYR A 142 0.68 -19.80 9.95
N PRO A 143 0.80 -20.90 10.72
CA PRO A 143 1.82 -21.04 11.78
C PRO A 143 3.26 -20.84 11.31
N ASP A 144 3.62 -21.23 10.08
CA ASP A 144 4.97 -21.03 9.55
C ASP A 144 5.31 -19.55 9.38
N LEU A 145 4.33 -18.74 8.92
CA LEU A 145 4.49 -17.29 8.81
C LEU A 145 4.62 -16.67 10.22
N ALA A 146 3.86 -17.13 11.20
CA ALA A 146 3.97 -16.67 12.58
C ALA A 146 5.34 -16.98 13.19
N SER A 147 5.83 -18.23 13.01
CA SER A 147 7.14 -18.64 13.48
C SER A 147 8.27 -17.80 12.87
N PHE A 148 8.17 -17.52 11.57
CA PHE A 148 9.11 -16.64 10.87
C PHE A 148 9.05 -15.22 11.43
N THR A 149 7.83 -14.69 11.65
CA THR A 149 7.60 -13.35 12.21
C THR A 149 8.21 -13.22 13.61
N GLY A 150 8.01 -14.21 14.47
CA GLY A 150 8.66 -14.28 15.79
C GLY A 150 10.18 -14.18 15.69
N ALA A 151 10.79 -14.97 14.81
CA ALA A 151 12.23 -14.91 14.57
C ALA A 151 12.69 -13.54 14.02
N ALA A 152 11.89 -12.88 13.18
CA ALA A 152 12.19 -11.54 12.68
C ALA A 152 12.18 -10.49 13.79
N TYR A 153 11.28 -10.60 14.76
CA TYR A 153 11.24 -9.76 15.95
C TYR A 153 12.44 -9.98 16.85
N ASP A 154 12.75 -11.22 17.20
CA ASP A 154 13.86 -11.59 18.06
C ASP A 154 15.22 -11.14 17.51
N LYS A 155 15.37 -11.19 16.18
CA LYS A 155 16.59 -10.78 15.47
C LYS A 155 16.66 -9.29 15.14
N ASN A 156 15.65 -8.52 15.51
CA ASN A 156 15.55 -7.09 15.21
C ASN A 156 15.70 -6.77 13.71
N TRP A 157 15.02 -7.52 12.85
CA TRP A 157 15.08 -7.32 11.41
C TRP A 157 14.24 -6.14 10.92
N ILE A 158 13.50 -5.46 11.83
CA ILE A 158 12.57 -4.40 11.51
C ILE A 158 13.05 -3.09 12.11
N GLU A 159 13.38 -2.14 11.24
CA GLU A 159 13.67 -0.76 11.63
C GLU A 159 12.36 0.04 11.62
N TRP A 160 11.75 0.21 12.79
CA TRP A 160 10.40 0.75 12.93
C TRP A 160 10.33 2.13 13.60
N GLU A 161 11.32 2.52 14.38
CA GLU A 161 11.28 3.71 15.24
C GLU A 161 11.15 5.02 14.43
N PRO A 162 10.19 5.91 14.78
CA PRO A 162 10.13 7.26 14.22
C PRO A 162 11.36 8.07 14.61
N ARG A 163 11.96 8.77 13.64
CA ARG A 163 13.06 9.72 13.92
C ARG A 163 13.14 10.83 12.88
N VAL A 164 13.75 11.95 13.25
CA VAL A 164 14.00 13.07 12.33
C VAL A 164 14.89 12.60 11.17
N GLY A 165 14.53 12.99 9.95
CA GLY A 165 15.27 12.63 8.75
C GLY A 165 15.03 11.21 8.25
N LYS A 166 14.16 10.43 8.90
CA LYS A 166 13.76 9.11 8.40
C LYS A 166 12.97 9.26 7.12
N ARG A 167 13.34 8.47 6.09
CA ARG A 167 12.68 8.47 4.78
C ARG A 167 11.23 7.97 4.95
N PRO A 168 10.24 8.63 4.35
CA PRO A 168 8.86 8.14 4.36
C PRO A 168 8.69 6.86 3.54
N GLY A 169 7.67 6.08 3.89
CA GLY A 169 7.35 4.81 3.25
C GLY A 169 7.87 3.61 4.03
N ALA A 170 7.59 2.42 3.50
CA ALA A 170 8.06 1.15 4.02
C ALA A 170 8.60 0.31 2.86
N PHE A 171 9.49 -0.61 3.15
CA PHE A 171 9.98 -1.60 2.19
C PHE A 171 10.67 -2.77 2.89
N CYS A 172 10.62 -3.92 2.22
CA CYS A 172 11.43 -5.06 2.57
C CYS A 172 12.56 -5.24 1.57
N THR A 173 13.76 -5.56 2.05
CA THR A 173 14.91 -5.91 1.22
C THR A 173 15.57 -7.17 1.76
N GLY A 174 16.22 -7.92 0.89
CA GLY A 174 16.93 -9.13 1.27
C GLY A 174 18.41 -9.05 0.92
N SER A 175 19.24 -9.74 1.67
CA SER A 175 20.65 -9.93 1.39
C SER A 175 20.89 -11.33 0.88
N LEU A 176 21.45 -11.45 -0.31
CA LEU A 176 21.87 -12.74 -0.85
C LEU A 176 23.09 -13.33 -0.09
N LEU A 177 23.85 -12.48 0.62
CA LEU A 177 25.00 -12.90 1.39
C LEU A 177 24.61 -13.51 2.74
N THR A 178 23.75 -12.80 3.49
CA THR A 178 23.29 -13.25 4.81
C THR A 178 22.04 -14.10 4.76
N MET A 179 21.34 -14.11 3.62
CA MET A 179 20.05 -14.78 3.42
C MET A 179 18.99 -14.32 4.42
N GLU A 180 19.12 -13.08 4.90
CA GLU A 180 18.19 -12.50 5.87
C GLU A 180 17.49 -11.29 5.26
N PRO A 181 16.17 -11.16 5.44
CA PRO A 181 15.45 -9.96 5.07
C PRO A 181 15.66 -8.84 6.10
N ARG A 182 15.42 -7.60 5.66
CA ARG A 182 15.31 -6.42 6.52
C ARG A 182 14.08 -5.63 6.13
N VAL A 183 13.31 -5.23 7.11
CA VAL A 183 12.14 -4.38 6.95
C VAL A 183 12.46 -2.99 7.44
N TYR A 184 12.10 -2.01 6.64
CA TYR A 184 12.16 -0.60 6.99
C TYR A 184 10.74 -0.04 6.96
N MET A 185 10.33 0.63 8.02
CA MET A 185 9.03 1.29 8.13
C MET A 185 9.07 2.37 9.22
N THR A 186 8.02 3.17 9.31
CA THR A 186 7.82 4.05 10.47
C THR A 186 6.51 3.66 11.13
N PHE A 187 6.58 3.30 12.41
CA PHE A 187 5.42 2.88 13.19
C PHE A 187 5.04 3.99 14.20
N ASN A 188 3.87 4.60 14.00
CA ASN A 188 3.30 5.64 14.87
C ASN A 188 2.09 5.13 15.67
N GLY A 189 1.77 3.85 15.56
CA GLY A 189 0.70 3.19 16.32
C GLY A 189 -0.68 3.25 15.67
N SER A 190 -0.77 3.61 14.39
CA SER A 190 -2.04 3.53 13.66
C SER A 190 -2.35 2.11 13.21
N SER A 191 -3.63 1.82 12.95
CA SER A 191 -4.05 0.55 12.31
C SER A 191 -3.40 0.36 10.93
N GLY A 192 -3.16 1.45 10.22
CA GLY A 192 -2.42 1.45 8.95
C GLY A 192 -0.96 1.00 9.12
N ASP A 193 -0.31 1.36 10.23
CA ASP A 193 1.06 0.92 10.51
C ASP A 193 1.11 -0.58 10.84
N VAL A 194 0.11 -1.10 11.57
CA VAL A 194 -0.03 -2.55 11.83
C VAL A 194 -0.21 -3.33 10.52
N ARG A 195 -1.04 -2.80 9.62
CA ARG A 195 -1.22 -3.37 8.28
C ARG A 195 0.07 -3.33 7.46
N THR A 196 0.78 -2.20 7.48
CA THR A 196 2.09 -2.07 6.82
C THR A 196 3.09 -3.08 7.37
N LEU A 197 3.11 -3.30 8.70
CA LEU A 197 3.96 -4.32 9.30
C LEU A 197 3.65 -5.72 8.77
N ALA A 198 2.38 -6.08 8.68
CA ALA A 198 1.96 -7.36 8.10
C ALA A 198 2.36 -7.47 6.62
N HIS A 199 2.20 -6.42 5.84
CA HIS A 199 2.61 -6.32 4.44
C HIS A 199 4.09 -6.60 4.26
N GLU A 200 4.95 -5.86 4.97
CA GLU A 200 6.39 -6.01 4.86
C GLU A 200 6.90 -7.37 5.37
N LEU A 201 6.25 -7.93 6.38
CA LEU A 201 6.53 -9.29 6.85
C LEU A 201 6.10 -10.34 5.82
N GLY A 202 5.05 -10.09 5.04
CA GLY A 202 4.68 -10.92 3.89
C GLY A 202 5.79 -10.97 2.84
N HIS A 203 6.36 -9.83 2.47
CA HIS A 203 7.53 -9.77 1.59
C HIS A 203 8.74 -10.50 2.20
N ALA A 204 9.01 -10.27 3.48
CA ALA A 204 10.13 -10.91 4.18
C ALA A 204 9.99 -12.44 4.20
N PHE A 205 8.79 -12.95 4.43
CA PHE A 205 8.50 -14.38 4.39
C PHE A 205 8.62 -14.95 2.97
N HIS A 206 8.12 -14.23 1.96
CA HIS A 206 8.31 -14.61 0.56
C HIS A 206 9.81 -14.76 0.23
N HIS A 207 10.61 -13.77 0.60
CA HIS A 207 12.07 -13.86 0.46
C HIS A 207 12.64 -15.09 1.17
N HIS A 208 12.21 -15.37 2.40
CA HIS A 208 12.63 -16.54 3.17
C HIS A 208 12.30 -17.86 2.45
N ILE A 209 11.10 -18.00 1.90
CA ILE A 209 10.69 -19.20 1.17
C ILE A 209 11.51 -19.38 -0.11
N LEU A 210 11.77 -18.29 -0.84
CA LEU A 210 12.54 -18.31 -2.07
C LEU A 210 13.99 -18.74 -1.86
N GLN A 211 14.57 -18.60 -0.65
CA GLN A 211 15.93 -19.06 -0.34
C GLN A 211 16.13 -20.56 -0.59
N LYS A 212 15.06 -21.35 -0.57
CA LYS A 212 15.07 -22.79 -0.87
C LYS A 212 15.17 -23.08 -2.37
N THR A 213 15.06 -22.06 -3.20
CA THR A 213 15.13 -22.17 -4.66
C THR A 213 16.52 -21.84 -5.17
N ARG A 214 16.78 -22.15 -6.46
CA ARG A 214 18.03 -21.73 -7.11
C ARG A 214 18.12 -20.20 -7.17
N PRO A 215 19.33 -19.58 -7.24
CA PRO A 215 19.50 -18.12 -7.19
C PRO A 215 18.66 -17.34 -8.20
N PHE A 216 18.52 -17.82 -9.45
CA PHE A 216 17.66 -17.18 -10.45
C PHE A 216 16.17 -17.26 -10.12
N GLY A 217 15.74 -18.18 -9.24
CA GLY A 217 14.36 -18.24 -8.74
C GLY A 217 14.01 -17.11 -7.77
N HIS A 218 15.01 -16.40 -7.24
CA HIS A 218 14.79 -15.21 -6.41
C HIS A 218 14.39 -13.97 -7.22
N LEU A 219 14.58 -14.00 -8.54
CA LEU A 219 14.21 -12.92 -9.45
C LEU A 219 12.82 -13.16 -10.00
N TYR A 220 11.82 -12.70 -9.30
CA TYR A 220 10.42 -12.76 -9.74
C TYR A 220 9.97 -11.43 -10.35
N PRO A 221 8.98 -11.44 -11.28
CA PRO A 221 8.46 -10.23 -11.88
C PRO A 221 7.62 -9.42 -10.89
N MET A 222 7.52 -8.11 -11.13
CA MET A 222 6.73 -7.18 -10.28
C MET A 222 5.26 -7.61 -10.15
N THR A 223 4.70 -8.30 -11.13
CA THR A 223 3.34 -8.87 -11.08
C THR A 223 3.12 -9.91 -9.97
N LEU A 224 4.20 -10.48 -9.43
CA LEU A 224 4.15 -11.43 -8.30
C LEU A 224 4.62 -10.82 -6.99
N ALA A 225 5.19 -9.62 -7.02
CA ALA A 225 5.82 -9.01 -5.85
C ALA A 225 4.84 -8.86 -4.68
N GLU A 226 3.63 -8.35 -4.97
CA GLU A 226 2.63 -8.03 -3.94
C GLU A 226 1.73 -9.21 -3.55
N SER A 227 1.90 -10.39 -4.15
CA SER A 227 1.04 -11.54 -3.83
C SER A 227 1.21 -12.01 -2.38
N ALA A 228 2.44 -12.02 -1.88
CA ALA A 228 2.72 -12.47 -0.51
C ALA A 228 2.40 -11.38 0.52
N SER A 229 2.67 -10.12 0.21
CA SER A 229 2.39 -8.98 1.08
C SER A 229 0.88 -8.78 1.28
N THR A 230 0.12 -8.74 0.18
CA THR A 230 -1.35 -8.63 0.27
C THR A 230 -2.00 -9.86 0.91
N PHE A 231 -1.45 -11.05 0.70
CA PHE A 231 -1.91 -12.25 1.40
C PHE A 231 -1.71 -12.13 2.92
N ALA A 232 -0.57 -11.63 3.38
CA ALA A 232 -0.31 -11.41 4.80
C ALA A 232 -1.26 -10.35 5.40
N GLU A 233 -1.56 -9.27 4.66
CA GLU A 233 -2.57 -8.30 5.06
C GLU A 233 -3.96 -8.94 5.22
N MET A 234 -4.37 -9.81 4.28
CA MET A 234 -5.65 -10.50 4.36
C MET A 234 -5.74 -11.45 5.56
N ILE A 235 -4.64 -12.12 5.93
CA ILE A 235 -4.59 -12.94 7.16
C ILE A 235 -4.76 -12.06 8.39
N LEU A 236 -4.10 -10.90 8.43
CA LEU A 236 -4.26 -9.94 9.54
C LEU A 236 -5.72 -9.49 9.64
N THR A 237 -6.32 -9.07 8.54
CA THR A 237 -7.72 -8.62 8.48
C THR A 237 -8.69 -9.72 8.94
N ASP A 238 -8.52 -10.94 8.45
CA ASP A 238 -9.33 -12.09 8.87
C ASP A 238 -9.18 -12.36 10.37
N GLY A 239 -7.96 -12.35 10.88
CA GLY A 239 -7.69 -12.53 12.31
C GLY A 239 -8.32 -11.45 13.19
N GLN A 240 -8.33 -10.20 12.71
CA GLN A 240 -8.97 -9.07 13.41
C GLN A 240 -10.50 -9.19 13.37
N LEU A 241 -11.10 -9.47 12.21
CA LEU A 241 -12.57 -9.58 12.05
C LEU A 241 -13.16 -10.76 12.83
N ASN A 242 -12.37 -11.81 13.11
CA ASN A 242 -12.75 -12.97 13.90
C ASN A 242 -12.48 -12.79 15.40
N ASP A 243 -12.03 -11.62 15.88
CA ASP A 243 -11.93 -11.35 17.31
C ASP A 243 -13.34 -11.17 17.90
N PRO A 244 -13.75 -12.02 18.88
CA PRO A 244 -15.06 -11.92 19.50
C PRO A 244 -15.26 -10.63 20.32
N ASN A 245 -14.18 -9.95 20.69
CA ASN A 245 -14.22 -8.70 21.45
C ASN A 245 -14.28 -7.45 20.57
N LEU A 246 -14.22 -7.62 19.24
CA LEU A 246 -14.24 -6.51 18.30
C LEU A 246 -15.61 -5.84 18.31
N SER A 247 -15.65 -4.53 18.60
CA SER A 247 -16.89 -3.75 18.52
C SER A 247 -17.34 -3.58 17.05
N ASP A 248 -18.63 -3.31 16.86
CA ASP A 248 -19.18 -3.05 15.52
C ASP A 248 -18.50 -1.84 14.84
N ALA A 249 -18.15 -0.80 15.62
CA ALA A 249 -17.44 0.37 15.13
C ALA A 249 -16.03 0.01 14.62
N GLN A 250 -15.29 -0.79 15.37
CA GLN A 250 -13.97 -1.28 14.96
C GLN A 250 -14.07 -2.19 13.74
N ARG A 251 -15.06 -3.09 13.70
CA ARG A 251 -15.34 -3.95 12.54
C ARG A 251 -15.63 -3.13 11.29
N LEU A 252 -16.45 -2.09 11.43
CA LEU A 252 -16.78 -1.19 10.32
C LEU A 252 -15.54 -0.42 9.83
N ALA A 253 -14.66 0.02 10.72
CA ALA A 253 -13.42 0.70 10.34
C ALA A 253 -12.46 -0.21 9.55
N ILE A 254 -12.35 -1.48 9.94
CA ILE A 254 -11.56 -2.47 9.20
C ILE A 254 -12.16 -2.69 7.80
N LEU A 255 -13.49 -2.88 7.72
CA LEU A 255 -14.18 -3.09 6.45
C LEU A 255 -14.12 -1.85 5.53
N ASP A 256 -14.18 -0.62 6.07
CA ASP A 256 -13.98 0.61 5.29
C ASP A 256 -12.58 0.64 4.66
N THR A 257 -11.56 0.29 5.43
CA THR A 257 -10.18 0.21 4.93
C THR A 257 -10.06 -0.83 3.81
N GLU A 258 -10.58 -2.03 3.99
CA GLU A 258 -10.51 -3.11 3.00
C GLU A 258 -11.26 -2.77 1.70
N THR A 259 -12.48 -2.25 1.84
CA THR A 259 -13.28 -1.85 0.67
C THR A 259 -12.69 -0.64 -0.03
N GLY A 260 -12.11 0.31 0.71
CA GLY A 260 -11.39 1.46 0.17
C GLY A 260 -10.17 1.03 -0.67
N ASN A 261 -9.37 0.09 -0.16
CA ASN A 261 -8.25 -0.48 -0.90
C ASN A 261 -8.73 -1.20 -2.18
N GLY A 262 -9.81 -1.99 -2.09
CA GLY A 262 -10.44 -2.62 -3.26
C GLY A 262 -10.90 -1.59 -4.30
N ALA A 263 -11.43 -0.45 -3.87
CA ALA A 263 -11.85 0.63 -4.76
C ALA A 263 -10.68 1.26 -5.51
N VAL A 264 -9.49 1.37 -4.92
CA VAL A 264 -8.27 1.87 -5.58
C VAL A 264 -7.92 1.03 -6.80
N PHE A 265 -8.00 -0.30 -6.69
CA PHE A 265 -7.73 -1.21 -7.83
C PHE A 265 -8.75 -1.09 -8.97
N LEU A 266 -9.98 -0.68 -8.67
CA LEU A 266 -11.05 -0.53 -9.67
C LEU A 266 -11.17 0.88 -10.25
N THR A 267 -10.49 1.88 -9.68
CA THR A 267 -10.60 3.29 -10.08
C THR A 267 -9.25 3.96 -10.27
N ASP A 268 -8.46 4.16 -9.21
CA ASP A 268 -7.24 4.99 -9.24
C ASP A 268 -6.14 4.37 -10.12
N LEU A 269 -5.85 3.08 -9.94
CA LEU A 269 -4.82 2.40 -10.72
C LEU A 269 -5.14 2.34 -12.23
N PRO A 270 -6.37 1.99 -12.66
CA PRO A 270 -6.72 2.05 -14.08
C PRO A 270 -6.59 3.44 -14.68
N VAL A 271 -7.05 4.48 -13.99
CA VAL A 271 -6.93 5.87 -14.46
C VAL A 271 -5.48 6.26 -14.66
N ARG A 272 -4.59 5.94 -13.72
CA ARG A 272 -3.15 6.22 -13.83
C ARG A 272 -2.48 5.45 -14.97
N PHE A 273 -2.95 4.25 -15.25
CA PHE A 273 -2.43 3.44 -16.35
C PHE A 273 -2.87 3.97 -17.71
N GLU A 274 -4.10 4.45 -17.82
CA GLU A 274 -4.69 4.95 -19.08
C GLU A 274 -4.26 6.38 -19.40
N PHE A 275 -3.93 7.20 -18.39
CA PHE A 275 -3.43 8.58 -18.56
C PHE A 275 -2.02 8.60 -19.13
#